data_6095ea0f3097102672bd2c84e9560359
#
_entry.id   6095ea0f3097102672bd2c84e9560359
#
_cell.length_a   1.000
_cell.length_b   1.000
_cell.length_c   1.000
_cell.angle_alpha   90.00
_cell.angle_beta   90.00
_cell.angle_gamma   90.00
#
_symmetry.space_group_name_H-M   'P 1'
#
loop_
_entity.id
_entity.type
_entity.pdbx_description
1 polymer ?
#
loop_
_entity_poly.entity_id
_entity_poly.type
_entity_poly.pdbx_seq_one_letter_code
_entity_poly.pdbx_strand_id
1 'polypeptide(L)'
;MNRSFLFAPGNVPRRVEKALTLAADAVILDLEDSVAPSDKPGARKSIAEALRGPRKARGYVRVNAPSTPFCFRDLLETLHARVDGVVVPKIESAADLH
;
A
#
# COMPACT_ATOMS: atom_id res chain seq x y z
N MET A 1 9.96 19.10 -13.86
CA MET A 1 9.82 17.71 -14.20
C MET A 1 8.62 17.09 -13.56
N ASN A 2 7.81 16.42 -14.32
CA ASN A 2 6.60 15.80 -13.83
C ASN A 2 6.85 14.42 -13.27
N ARG A 3 6.20 14.14 -12.19
CA ARG A 3 6.22 12.81 -11.61
C ARG A 3 4.83 12.25 -11.61
N SER A 4 4.70 10.99 -11.92
CA SER A 4 3.40 10.36 -11.94
C SER A 4 3.29 9.35 -10.83
N PHE A 5 2.14 9.38 -10.16
CA PHE A 5 1.80 8.48 -9.09
C PHE A 5 0.50 7.79 -9.44
N LEU A 6 0.44 6.50 -9.17
CA LEU A 6 -0.78 5.74 -9.34
C LEU A 6 -1.16 5.11 -8.02
N PHE A 7 -2.45 5.00 -7.79
CA PHE A 7 -2.96 4.26 -6.64
C PHE A 7 -3.59 2.97 -7.14
N ALA A 8 -3.39 1.90 -6.40
CA ALA A 8 -4.05 0.64 -6.70
C ALA A 8 -4.56 0.03 -5.41
N PRO A 9 -5.83 -0.42 -5.38
CA PRO A 9 -6.37 -1.06 -4.18
C PRO A 9 -5.72 -2.42 -3.98
N GLY A 10 -5.26 -2.68 -2.77
CA GLY A 10 -4.52 -3.90 -2.48
C GLY A 10 -5.33 -5.16 -2.59
N ASN A 11 -6.66 -5.05 -2.55
CA ASN A 11 -7.52 -6.22 -2.63
C ASN A 11 -7.89 -6.61 -4.07
N VAL A 12 -7.26 -6.00 -5.06
CA VAL A 12 -7.48 -6.36 -6.47
C VAL A 12 -6.12 -6.69 -7.07
N PRO A 13 -5.69 -7.94 -6.98
CA PRO A 13 -4.33 -8.33 -7.40
C PRO A 13 -3.98 -7.95 -8.83
N ARG A 14 -4.93 -8.07 -9.72
CA ARG A 14 -4.71 -7.74 -11.11
C ARG A 14 -4.35 -6.27 -11.28
N ARG A 15 -4.99 -5.40 -10.54
CA ARG A 15 -4.71 -3.97 -10.61
C ARG A 15 -3.37 -3.63 -9.98
N VAL A 16 -3.02 -4.33 -8.92
CA VAL A 16 -1.73 -4.14 -8.27
C VAL A 16 -0.61 -4.49 -9.23
N GLU A 17 -0.71 -5.65 -9.87
CA GLU A 17 0.31 -6.10 -10.82
C GLU A 17 0.41 -5.16 -12.00
N LYS A 18 -0.72 -4.77 -12.53
CA LYS A 18 -0.72 -3.88 -13.69
C LYS A 18 -0.09 -2.54 -13.36
N ALA A 19 -0.43 -1.98 -12.21
CA ALA A 19 0.11 -0.70 -11.81
C ALA A 19 1.64 -0.74 -11.69
N LEU A 20 2.16 -1.81 -11.13
CA LEU A 20 3.61 -1.94 -10.95
C LEU A 20 4.37 -2.08 -12.25
N THR A 21 3.71 -2.53 -13.30
CA THR A 21 4.37 -2.69 -14.60
C THR A 21 4.19 -1.49 -15.52
N LEU A 22 3.35 -0.54 -15.15
CA LEU A 22 3.18 0.66 -15.95
C LEU A 22 4.36 1.60 -15.75
N ALA A 23 4.54 2.48 -16.70
CA ALA A 23 5.66 3.42 -16.68
C ALA A 23 5.34 4.65 -15.82
N ALA A 24 4.93 4.42 -14.60
CA ALA A 24 4.73 5.48 -13.63
C ALA A 24 5.97 5.60 -12.76
N ASP A 25 6.17 6.77 -12.16
CA ASP A 25 7.31 6.94 -11.27
C ASP A 25 7.14 6.13 -10.00
N ALA A 26 5.93 6.12 -9.46
CA ALA A 26 5.66 5.40 -8.23
C ALA A 26 4.22 4.92 -8.20
N VAL A 27 4.00 3.84 -7.49
CA VAL A 27 2.68 3.28 -7.28
C VAL A 27 2.46 3.17 -5.78
N ILE A 28 1.30 3.61 -5.33
CA ILE A 28 0.92 3.47 -3.93
C ILE A 28 -0.13 2.37 -3.85
N LEU A 29 0.24 1.28 -3.21
CA LEU A 29 -0.61 0.12 -3.05
C LEU A 29 -1.35 0.26 -1.73
N ASP A 30 -2.67 0.32 -1.80
CA ASP A 30 -3.46 0.71 -0.64
C ASP A 30 -3.93 -0.47 0.19
N LEU A 31 -3.75 -0.35 1.50
CA LEU A 31 -4.30 -1.28 2.47
C LEU A 31 -5.31 -0.58 3.38
N GLU A 32 -5.54 0.70 3.16
CA GLU A 32 -6.37 1.48 4.06
C GLU A 32 -7.78 1.68 3.52
N ASP A 33 -8.05 2.85 2.96
CA ASP A 33 -9.42 3.22 2.62
C ASP A 33 -10.09 2.33 1.60
N SER A 34 -9.39 1.89 0.60
CA SER A 34 -10.00 1.12 -0.47
C SER A 34 -10.17 -0.37 -0.14
N VAL A 35 -9.72 -0.78 1.04
CA VAL A 35 -9.74 -2.19 1.41
C VAL A 35 -10.56 -2.39 2.67
N ALA A 36 -11.64 -3.15 2.57
CA ALA A 36 -12.49 -3.45 3.72
C ALA A 36 -11.72 -4.31 4.73
N PRO A 37 -12.07 -4.22 6.02
CA PRO A 37 -11.36 -5.01 7.04
C PRO A 37 -11.25 -6.48 6.72
N SER A 38 -12.30 -7.09 6.21
CA SER A 38 -12.28 -8.52 5.89
C SER A 38 -11.35 -8.86 4.73
N ASP A 39 -11.02 -7.88 3.90
CA ASP A 39 -10.14 -8.09 2.75
C ASP A 39 -8.68 -7.78 3.05
N LYS A 40 -8.39 -7.21 4.20
CA LYS A 40 -7.03 -6.77 4.48
C LYS A 40 -5.99 -7.88 4.51
N PRO A 41 -6.28 -9.05 5.10
CA PRO A 41 -5.27 -10.12 5.08
C PRO A 41 -4.91 -10.56 3.67
N GLY A 42 -5.91 -10.73 2.81
CA GLY A 42 -5.65 -11.12 1.42
C GLY A 42 -4.93 -10.03 0.66
N ALA A 43 -5.27 -8.77 0.92
CA ALA A 43 -4.63 -7.64 0.26
C ALA A 43 -3.14 -7.56 0.63
N ARG A 44 -2.80 -7.78 1.90
CA ARG A 44 -1.40 -7.77 2.32
C ARG A 44 -0.60 -8.82 1.56
N LYS A 45 -1.17 -10.00 1.44
CA LYS A 45 -0.51 -11.07 0.75
C LYS A 45 -0.32 -10.76 -0.74
N SER A 46 -1.36 -10.26 -1.37
CA SER A 46 -1.30 -9.90 -2.79
C SER A 46 -0.24 -8.82 -3.05
N ILE A 47 -0.20 -7.81 -2.20
CA ILE A 47 0.77 -6.74 -2.35
C ILE A 47 2.18 -7.27 -2.18
N ALA A 48 2.41 -8.08 -1.16
CA ALA A 48 3.74 -8.63 -0.91
C ALA A 48 4.21 -9.48 -2.09
N GLU A 49 3.33 -10.31 -2.61
CA GLU A 49 3.68 -11.15 -3.75
C GLU A 49 4.00 -10.31 -4.98
N ALA A 50 3.20 -9.30 -5.24
CA ALA A 50 3.41 -8.46 -6.42
C ALA A 50 4.71 -7.67 -6.32
N LEU A 51 5.05 -7.19 -5.13
CA LEU A 51 6.27 -6.42 -4.96
C LEU A 51 7.53 -7.26 -5.17
N ARG A 52 7.43 -8.56 -4.99
CA ARG A 52 8.58 -9.44 -5.24
C ARG A 52 8.75 -9.77 -6.71
N GLY A 53 7.73 -9.48 -7.52
CA GLY A 53 7.79 -9.76 -8.95
C GLY A 53 8.42 -8.63 -9.74
N PRO A 54 8.38 -8.77 -11.05
CA PRO A 54 8.93 -7.73 -11.93
C PRO A 54 8.12 -6.45 -11.85
N ARG A 55 8.81 -5.33 -11.87
CA ARG A 55 8.10 -4.04 -11.84
C ARG A 55 8.98 -2.95 -12.41
N LYS A 56 8.34 -1.92 -12.91
CA LYS A 56 9.04 -0.75 -13.42
C LYS A 56 8.93 0.42 -12.46
N ALA A 57 7.86 0.48 -11.69
CA ALA A 57 7.61 1.59 -10.79
C ALA A 57 8.12 1.28 -9.39
N ARG A 58 8.44 2.33 -8.63
CA ARG A 58 8.70 2.17 -7.22
C ARG A 58 7.40 1.82 -6.54
N GLY A 59 7.45 0.91 -5.59
CA GLY A 59 6.27 0.44 -4.89
C GLY A 59 6.23 0.95 -3.46
N TYR A 60 5.18 1.69 -3.15
CA TYR A 60 4.91 2.17 -1.81
C TYR A 60 3.63 1.52 -1.31
N VAL A 61 3.52 1.33 -0.03
CA VAL A 61 2.33 0.75 0.57
C VAL A 61 1.71 1.75 1.53
N ARG A 62 0.43 2.05 1.36
CA ARG A 62 -0.26 2.88 2.34
C ARG A 62 -0.87 1.96 3.38
N VAL A 63 -0.33 2.01 4.58
CA VAL A 63 -0.78 1.15 5.67
C VAL A 63 -1.92 1.82 6.42
N ASN A 64 -2.58 1.06 7.27
CA ASN A 64 -3.62 1.62 8.13
C ASN A 64 -2.98 2.45 9.24
N ALA A 65 -3.75 3.38 9.80
CA ALA A 65 -3.21 4.28 10.81
C ALA A 65 -2.70 3.51 12.03
N PRO A 66 -1.66 4.01 12.68
CA PRO A 66 -1.11 3.34 13.87
C PRO A 66 -2.11 3.14 14.99
N SER A 67 -3.17 3.94 15.01
CA SER A 67 -4.20 3.81 16.02
C SER A 67 -5.15 2.65 15.75
N THR A 68 -5.03 1.98 14.62
CA THR A 68 -5.90 0.85 14.28
C THR A 68 -5.21 -0.47 14.59
N PRO A 69 -5.98 -1.54 14.73
CA PRO A 69 -5.38 -2.85 14.96
C PRO A 69 -4.72 -3.44 13.71
N PHE A 70 -4.81 -2.77 12.58
CA PHE A 70 -4.31 -3.31 11.32
C PHE A 70 -2.87 -2.91 11.01
N CYS A 71 -2.41 -1.80 11.56
CA CYS A 71 -1.12 -1.22 11.16
C CYS A 71 0.06 -2.18 11.38
N PHE A 72 0.09 -2.83 12.53
CA PHE A 72 1.19 -3.72 12.85
C PHE A 72 1.31 -4.85 11.81
N ARG A 73 0.19 -5.47 11.49
CA ARG A 73 0.19 -6.54 10.51
C ARG A 73 0.53 -6.04 9.11
N ASP A 74 0.04 -4.84 8.77
CA ASP A 74 0.37 -4.25 7.49
C ASP A 74 1.89 -4.15 7.34
N LEU A 75 2.55 -3.62 8.36
CA LEU A 75 3.99 -3.46 8.32
C LEU A 75 4.70 -4.80 8.33
N LEU A 76 4.25 -5.70 9.20
CA LEU A 76 4.91 -6.97 9.35
C LEU A 76 4.92 -7.76 8.04
N GLU A 77 3.81 -7.75 7.34
CA GLU A 77 3.69 -8.58 6.13
C GLU A 77 4.19 -7.92 4.87
N THR A 78 4.29 -6.62 4.83
CA THR A 78 4.73 -5.95 3.61
C THR A 78 6.19 -5.53 3.63
N LEU A 79 6.78 -5.29 4.82
CA LEU A 79 8.17 -4.88 4.87
C LEU A 79 9.14 -5.96 4.42
N HIS A 80 8.74 -7.21 4.42
CA HIS A 80 9.58 -8.29 3.90
C HIS A 80 9.66 -8.26 2.38
N ALA A 81 8.69 -7.68 1.74
CA ALA A 81 8.70 -7.57 0.30
C ALA A 81 9.50 -6.31 -0.05
N ARG A 82 9.98 -6.23 -1.24
CA ARG A 82 10.85 -5.14 -1.65
C ARG A 82 10.09 -3.83 -1.80
N VAL A 83 9.58 -3.32 -0.69
CA VAL A 83 8.85 -2.05 -0.70
C VAL A 83 9.84 -0.89 -0.66
N ASP A 84 9.56 0.15 -1.43
CA ASP A 84 10.43 1.33 -1.47
C ASP A 84 10.10 2.32 -0.37
N GLY A 85 8.90 2.25 0.18
CA GLY A 85 8.53 3.10 1.28
C GLY A 85 7.13 2.82 1.76
N VAL A 86 6.76 3.47 2.84
CA VAL A 86 5.46 3.28 3.48
C VAL A 86 4.79 4.64 3.64
N VAL A 87 3.51 4.70 3.31
CA VAL A 87 2.72 5.91 3.50
C VAL A 87 1.81 5.70 4.70
N VAL A 88 1.95 6.59 5.68
CA VAL A 88 1.15 6.50 6.89
C VAL A 88 0.08 7.59 6.84
N PRO A 89 -1.19 7.23 7.06
CA PRO A 89 -2.25 8.24 7.01
C PRO A 89 -2.05 9.30 8.08
N LYS A 90 -2.47 10.50 7.77
CA LYS A 90 -2.44 11.55 8.74
C LYS A 90 -3.42 11.27 9.83
N ILE A 91 -3.02 11.58 11.02
CA ILE A 91 -3.92 11.50 12.14
C ILE A 91 -4.52 12.84 12.32
N GLU A 92 -5.74 12.97 11.88
CA GLU A 92 -6.33 14.17 11.98
C GLU A 92 -6.64 14.67 13.22
N SER A 93 -6.96 14.49 13.78
CA SER A 93 -7.34 15.04 14.84
C SER A 93 -6.78 14.91 15.83
N ALA A 94 -6.33 14.30 15.91
CA ALA A 94 -5.73 14.06 16.93
C ALA A 94 -5.52 15.18 17.21
N ALA A 95 -5.27 15.25 16.50
CA ALA A 95 -5.06 16.05 16.55
C ALA A 95 -5.95 16.68 16.87
N ASP A 96 -6.42 16.35 16.40
CA ASP A 96 -7.27 16.72 16.52
C ASP A 96 -7.44 16.60 17.73
N LEU A 97 -6.90 16.34 18.29
CA LEU A 97 -7.00 16.08 19.31
C LEU A 97 -6.85 16.96 20.08
N HIS A 98 -7.11 17.45 20.08
CA HIS A 98 -6.97 18.18 20.73
C HIS A 98 -7.19 18.19 21.58
#